data_033fc307d6e80441d766130d899c9425
#
_entry.id   033fc307d6e80441d766130d899c9425
#
_cell.length_a   1.000
_cell.length_b   1.000
_cell.length_c   1.000
_cell.angle_alpha   90.00
_cell.angle_beta   90.00
_cell.angle_gamma   90.00
#
_symmetry.space_group_name_H-M   'P 1'
#
loop_
_entity.id
_entity.type
_entity.pdbx_description
1 polymer ?
#
loop_
_entity_poly.entity_id
_entity_poly.type
_entity_poly.pdbx_seq_one_letter_code
_entity_poly.pdbx_strand_id
1 'polypeptide(L)'
;MNFKNRTFKIFNTTYKLKFVDNIESEDNNSTVLGTTDSSLKIIEIRTKDKLGKVINKNDLYITLLHEIIHAIFIEGQYLQANQDEPLVEWTAKCLKHLIDQKLLVGN
;
A
#
# COMPACT_ATOMS: atom_id res chain seq x y z
N MET A 1 14.25 -3.21 -1.99
CA MET A 1 13.50 -2.40 -1.00
C MET A 1 13.46 -3.10 0.32
N ASN A 2 13.57 -2.35 1.40
CA ASN A 2 13.52 -2.89 2.76
C ASN A 2 12.10 -2.74 3.33
N PHE A 3 11.44 -3.86 3.60
CA PHE A 3 10.06 -3.89 4.09
C PHE A 3 10.04 -3.86 5.63
N LYS A 4 10.27 -2.68 6.19
CA LYS A 4 10.21 -2.49 7.64
C LYS A 4 9.37 -1.28 8.02
N ASN A 5 8.89 -1.28 9.25
CA ASN A 5 8.06 -0.21 9.79
C ASN A 5 8.82 1.11 9.78
N ARG A 6 8.14 2.16 9.35
CA ARG A 6 8.72 3.52 9.33
C ARG A 6 7.63 4.55 9.13
N THR A 7 7.99 5.81 9.22
CA THR A 7 7.12 6.93 8.86
C THR A 7 7.58 7.53 7.54
N PHE A 8 6.64 8.16 6.86
CA PHE A 8 6.93 8.95 5.67
C PHE A 8 5.93 10.09 5.57
N LYS A 9 6.19 11.05 4.69
CA LYS A 9 5.31 12.22 4.54
C LYS A 9 4.77 12.31 3.13
N ILE A 10 3.51 12.69 3.04
CA ILE A 10 2.91 13.22 1.82
C ILE A 10 2.73 14.71 2.09
N PHE A 11 3.59 15.52 1.45
CA PHE A 11 3.74 16.94 1.82
C PHE A 11 3.98 17.07 3.32
N ASN A 12 3.10 17.73 4.06
CA ASN A 12 3.25 17.95 5.49
C ASN A 12 2.54 16.92 6.36
N THR A 13 1.85 15.96 5.76
CA THR A 13 1.12 14.94 6.49
C THR A 13 1.97 13.71 6.71
N THR A 14 2.16 13.33 7.96
CA THR A 14 2.95 12.16 8.33
C THR A 14 2.07 10.92 8.39
N TYR A 15 2.50 9.87 7.72
CA TYR A 15 1.89 8.53 7.75
C TYR A 15 2.82 7.56 8.46
N LYS A 16 2.23 6.59 9.16
CA LYS A 16 2.94 5.45 9.71
C LYS A 16 2.74 4.25 8.79
N LEU A 17 3.84 3.63 8.38
CA LEU A 17 3.82 2.42 7.57
C LEU A 17 4.20 1.23 8.44
N LYS A 18 3.32 0.23 8.51
CA LYS A 18 3.51 -0.96 9.32
C LYS A 18 3.39 -2.21 8.46
N PHE A 19 4.34 -3.12 8.62
CA PHE A 19 4.28 -4.45 8.04
C PHE A 19 3.85 -5.42 9.13
N VAL A 20 2.73 -6.09 8.93
CA VAL A 20 2.08 -6.91 9.94
C VAL A 20 1.80 -8.31 9.41
N ASP A 21 1.77 -9.30 10.29
CA ASP A 21 1.49 -10.68 9.88
C ASP A 21 0.02 -10.89 9.54
N ASN A 22 -0.87 -10.11 10.14
CA ASN A 22 -2.31 -10.24 9.95
C ASN A 22 -2.97 -8.87 10.02
N ILE A 23 -4.00 -8.67 9.19
CA ILE A 23 -4.84 -7.48 9.23
C ILE A 23 -6.25 -7.98 9.56
N GLU A 24 -6.84 -7.45 10.63
CA GLU A 24 -8.21 -7.78 10.99
C GLU A 24 -9.18 -7.25 9.95
N SER A 25 -10.12 -8.07 9.56
CA SER A 25 -11.17 -7.72 8.61
C SER A 25 -12.50 -8.20 9.16
N GLU A 26 -13.54 -7.40 8.98
CA GLU A 26 -14.90 -7.79 9.35
C GLU A 26 -15.41 -8.94 8.47
N ASP A 27 -14.88 -9.06 7.27
CA ASP A 27 -15.22 -10.14 6.34
C ASP A 27 -14.20 -11.27 6.44
N ASN A 28 -14.58 -12.35 7.13
CA ASN A 28 -13.72 -13.51 7.31
C ASN A 28 -13.47 -14.30 6.01
N ASN A 29 -14.22 -14.00 4.95
CA ASN A 29 -14.09 -14.70 3.66
C ASN A 29 -13.11 -14.01 2.71
N SER A 30 -12.69 -12.79 3.00
CA SER A 30 -11.76 -12.06 2.16
C SER A 30 -10.39 -11.97 2.81
N THR A 31 -9.34 -11.93 1.98
CA THR A 31 -7.98 -11.66 2.43
C THR A 31 -7.68 -10.19 2.14
N VAL A 32 -7.52 -9.40 3.20
CA VAL A 32 -7.10 -8.01 3.09
C VAL A 32 -5.57 -7.99 3.08
N LEU A 33 -4.97 -7.53 1.98
CA LEU A 33 -3.52 -7.48 1.82
C LEU A 33 -2.92 -6.18 2.36
N GLY A 34 -3.70 -5.10 2.38
CA GLY A 34 -3.26 -3.82 2.91
C GLY A 34 -4.44 -2.93 3.24
N THR A 35 -4.22 -1.97 4.12
CA THR A 35 -5.23 -0.97 4.49
C THR A 35 -4.59 0.41 4.61
N THR A 36 -5.39 1.43 4.33
CA THR A 36 -5.02 2.84 4.57
C THR A 36 -6.09 3.45 5.46
N ASP A 37 -5.72 3.79 6.68
CA ASP A 37 -6.60 4.48 7.62
C ASP A 37 -6.41 5.98 7.47
N SER A 38 -7.41 6.65 6.91
CA SER A 38 -7.33 8.08 6.61
C SER A 38 -7.42 8.97 7.85
N SER A 39 -8.03 8.50 8.92
CA SER A 39 -8.16 9.29 10.15
C SER A 39 -6.92 9.18 11.03
N LEU A 40 -6.34 8.00 11.14
CA LEU A 40 -5.13 7.76 11.94
C LEU A 40 -3.84 7.96 11.16
N LYS A 41 -3.93 8.07 9.82
CA LYS A 41 -2.76 8.20 8.93
C LYS A 41 -1.82 7.00 9.09
N ILE A 42 -2.39 5.80 9.05
CA ILE A 42 -1.66 4.54 9.19
C ILE A 42 -1.91 3.68 7.95
N ILE A 43 -0.84 3.16 7.37
CA ILE A 43 -0.89 2.14 6.32
C ILE A 43 -0.37 0.84 6.92
N GLU A 44 -1.14 -0.23 6.78
CA GLU A 44 -0.72 -1.58 7.19
C GLU A 44 -0.62 -2.47 5.96
N ILE A 45 0.48 -3.20 5.84
CA ILE A 45 0.73 -4.13 4.75
C ILE A 45 0.93 -5.52 5.34
N ARG A 46 0.18 -6.49 4.84
CA ARG A 46 0.23 -7.86 5.31
C ARG A 46 1.45 -8.58 4.72
N THR A 47 2.20 -9.28 5.57
CA THR A 47 3.40 -10.01 5.15
C THR A 47 3.18 -11.50 4.96
N LYS A 48 2.09 -12.05 5.48
CA LYS A 48 1.76 -13.48 5.37
C LYS A 48 0.32 -13.66 4.88
N ASP A 49 0.08 -14.73 4.11
CA ASP A 49 -1.27 -15.06 3.67
C ASP A 49 -2.05 -15.74 4.81
N LYS A 50 -3.31 -16.14 4.53
CA LYS A 50 -4.17 -16.77 5.55
C LYS A 50 -3.62 -18.09 6.09
N LEU A 51 -2.76 -18.75 5.34
CA LEU A 51 -2.14 -20.01 5.73
C LEU A 51 -0.82 -19.81 6.45
N GLY A 52 -0.41 -18.56 6.68
CA GLY A 52 0.84 -18.22 7.33
C GLY A 52 2.04 -18.24 6.41
N LYS A 53 1.84 -18.38 5.10
CA LYS A 53 2.92 -18.38 4.12
C LYS A 53 3.33 -16.94 3.81
N VAL A 54 4.63 -16.69 3.74
CA VAL A 54 5.19 -15.37 3.46
C VAL A 54 4.81 -14.93 2.05
N ILE A 55 4.25 -13.73 1.94
CA ILE A 55 3.92 -13.12 0.66
C ILE A 55 5.22 -12.69 -0.04
N ASN A 56 5.34 -12.96 -1.34
CA ASN A 56 6.56 -12.63 -2.07
C ASN A 56 6.78 -11.10 -2.17
N LYS A 57 8.04 -10.72 -2.40
CA LYS A 57 8.43 -9.30 -2.39
C LYS A 57 7.75 -8.48 -3.47
N ASN A 58 7.51 -9.06 -4.65
CA ASN A 58 6.83 -8.35 -5.72
C ASN A 58 5.40 -7.96 -5.33
N ASP A 59 4.66 -8.91 -4.75
CA ASP A 59 3.29 -8.68 -4.30
C ASP A 59 3.25 -7.71 -3.11
N LEU A 60 4.20 -7.81 -2.18
CA LEU A 60 4.31 -6.85 -1.09
C LEU A 60 4.53 -5.43 -1.62
N TYR A 61 5.39 -5.29 -2.61
CA TYR A 61 5.70 -3.98 -3.18
C TYR A 61 4.48 -3.38 -3.90
N ILE A 62 3.77 -4.18 -4.69
CA ILE A 62 2.56 -3.73 -5.37
C ILE A 62 1.50 -3.31 -4.35
N THR A 63 1.30 -4.10 -3.29
CA THR A 63 0.36 -3.75 -2.22
C THR A 63 0.75 -2.44 -1.53
N LEU A 64 2.05 -2.26 -1.25
CA LEU A 64 2.55 -1.02 -0.67
C LEU A 64 2.21 0.18 -1.55
N LEU A 65 2.50 0.10 -2.85
CA LEU A 65 2.19 1.17 -3.79
C LEU A 65 0.69 1.43 -3.88
N HIS A 66 -0.12 0.37 -3.88
CA HIS A 66 -1.58 0.46 -3.88
C HIS A 66 -2.07 1.32 -2.70
N GLU A 67 -1.61 1.01 -1.48
CA GLU A 67 -2.02 1.74 -0.29
C GLU A 67 -1.47 3.17 -0.26
N ILE A 68 -0.25 3.39 -0.73
CA ILE A 68 0.31 4.74 -0.86
C ILE A 68 -0.53 5.58 -1.83
N ILE A 69 -0.98 5.00 -2.94
CA ILE A 69 -1.83 5.71 -3.91
C ILE A 69 -3.16 6.11 -3.26
N HIS A 70 -3.76 5.23 -2.45
CA HIS A 70 -4.95 5.61 -1.68
C HIS A 70 -4.65 6.83 -0.80
N ALA A 71 -3.54 6.84 -0.09
CA ALA A 71 -3.15 7.96 0.76
C ALA A 71 -2.94 9.25 -0.05
N ILE A 72 -2.33 9.14 -1.24
CA ILE A 72 -2.14 10.28 -2.14
C ILE A 72 -3.48 10.88 -2.54
N PHE A 73 -4.44 10.04 -2.94
CA PHE A 73 -5.77 10.50 -3.34
C PHE A 73 -6.53 11.11 -2.16
N ILE A 74 -6.40 10.52 -0.97
CA ILE A 74 -7.03 11.06 0.24
C ILE A 74 -6.46 12.45 0.55
N GLU A 75 -5.13 12.62 0.53
CA GLU A 75 -4.52 13.91 0.82
C GLU A 75 -4.86 14.98 -0.22
N GLY A 76 -5.01 14.58 -1.48
CA GLY A 76 -5.42 15.48 -2.54
C GLY A 76 -6.93 15.69 -2.63
N GLN A 77 -7.71 15.01 -1.80
CA GLN A 77 -9.18 15.03 -1.81
C GLN A 77 -9.78 14.54 -3.13
N TYR A 78 -9.10 13.63 -3.81
CA TYR A 78 -9.61 12.96 -5.02
C TYR A 78 -10.43 11.74 -4.60
N LEU A 79 -11.60 11.98 -4.01
CA LEU A 79 -12.38 10.91 -3.36
C LEU A 79 -12.94 9.89 -4.33
N GLN A 80 -13.34 10.30 -5.54
CA GLN A 80 -13.81 9.36 -6.55
C GLN A 80 -12.69 8.45 -7.05
N ALA A 81 -11.51 9.01 -7.31
CA ALA A 81 -10.35 8.23 -7.71
C ALA A 81 -9.92 7.27 -6.60
N ASN A 82 -10.02 7.71 -5.34
CA ASN A 82 -9.68 6.88 -4.19
C ASN A 82 -10.60 5.64 -4.07
N GLN A 83 -11.84 5.74 -4.52
CA GLN A 83 -12.80 4.63 -4.49
C GLN A 83 -12.71 3.74 -5.73
N ASP A 84 -11.95 4.13 -6.73
CA ASP A 84 -11.80 3.40 -7.98
C ASP A 84 -10.66 2.37 -7.83
N GLU A 85 -10.99 1.20 -7.29
CA GLU A 85 -10.00 0.15 -7.03
C GLU A 85 -9.26 -0.31 -8.29
N PRO A 86 -9.92 -0.50 -9.45
CA PRO A 86 -9.17 -0.82 -10.67
C PRO A 86 -8.16 0.25 -11.07
N LEU A 87 -8.48 1.53 -10.91
CA LEU A 87 -7.56 2.62 -11.20
C LEU A 87 -6.36 2.58 -10.25
N VAL A 88 -6.60 2.41 -8.95
CA VAL A 88 -5.55 2.33 -7.94
C VAL A 88 -4.63 1.16 -8.23
N GLU A 89 -5.19 -0.02 -8.50
CA GLU A 89 -4.40 -1.22 -8.78
C GLU A 89 -3.57 -1.09 -10.07
N TRP A 90 -4.18 -0.59 -11.13
CA TRP A 90 -3.47 -0.37 -12.39
C TRP A 90 -2.31 0.61 -12.21
N THR A 91 -2.55 1.71 -11.50
CA THR A 91 -1.53 2.72 -11.23
C THR A 91 -0.39 2.13 -10.41
N ALA A 92 -0.70 1.32 -9.39
CA ALA A 92 0.33 0.65 -8.58
C ALA A 92 1.21 -0.27 -9.42
N LYS A 93 0.60 -1.07 -10.30
CA LYS A 93 1.34 -1.98 -11.18
C LYS A 93 2.21 -1.22 -12.18
N CYS A 94 1.71 -0.13 -12.74
CA CYS A 94 2.47 0.71 -13.66
C CYS A 94 3.67 1.35 -12.95
N LEU A 95 3.48 1.89 -11.75
CA LEU A 95 4.57 2.46 -10.98
C LEU A 95 5.63 1.42 -10.64
N LYS A 96 5.22 0.22 -10.22
CA LYS A 96 6.16 -0.87 -9.95
C LYS A 96 6.99 -1.20 -11.18
N HIS A 97 6.34 -1.28 -12.33
CA HIS A 97 7.01 -1.54 -13.61
C HIS A 97 8.04 -0.46 -13.94
N LEU A 98 7.68 0.80 -13.74
CA LEU A 98 8.60 1.93 -14.00
C LEU A 98 9.76 1.96 -13.00
N ILE A 99 9.49 1.65 -11.73
CA ILE A 99 10.53 1.57 -10.70
C ILE A 99 11.51 0.44 -11.02
N ASP A 100 11.02 -0.70 -11.47
CA ASP A 100 11.88 -1.83 -11.87
C ASP A 100 12.80 -1.47 -13.04
N GLN A 101 12.39 -0.53 -13.88
CA GLN A 101 13.21 0.00 -14.97
C GLN A 101 14.15 1.11 -14.52
N LYS A 102 14.11 1.49 -13.22
CA LYS A 102 14.94 2.54 -12.63
C LYS A 102 14.68 3.93 -13.22
N LEU A 103 13.46 4.16 -13.70
CA LEU A 103 13.09 5.48 -14.23
C LEU A 103 12.73 6.49 -13.16
N LEU A 104 12.23 6.02 -12.00
CA LEU A 104 11.74 6.85 -10.92
C LEU A 104 12.69 6.94 -9.73
N VAL A 105 13.67 6.05 -9.65
CA VAL A 105 14.69 6.06 -8.60
C VAL A 105 16.03 6.31 -9.23
N GLY A 106 16.87 7.10 -8.59
CA GLY A 106 18.20 7.43 -9.09
C GLY A 106 19.02 6.17 -9.36
N ASN A 107 19.74 6.17 -10.42
CA ASN A 107 20.60 5.05 -10.83
C ASN A 107 22.03 5.29 -10.40
#